data_5ca2984d0a29d9e2a82043e636bc131f
#
_entry.id   5ca2984d0a29d9e2a82043e636bc131f
#
_cell.length_a   1.000
_cell.length_b   1.000
_cell.length_c   1.000
_cell.angle_alpha   90.00
_cell.angle_beta   90.00
_cell.angle_gamma   90.00
#
_symmetry.space_group_name_H-M   'P 1'
#
loop_
_entity.id
_entity.type
_entity.pdbx_description
1 polymer ?
#
loop_
_entity_poly.entity_id
_entity_poly.type
_entity_poly.pdbx_seq_one_letter_code
_entity_poly.pdbx_strand_id
1 'polypeptide(L)'
;MENKRVCNTFEGELTDGTHVEFLGCTFECLPVADIEPGAKVKVQVDFKDIILQDNEEDGTLTGDVRFILYKGDHYHLTVSSDWGEDIFVDTNDVWDNGDHVGISILPESIKVTQVVES
;
A
#
# COMPACT_ATOMS: atom_id res chain seq x y z
N MET A 1 0.80 22.82 14.58
CA MET A 1 0.04 22.18 13.48
C MET A 1 0.44 20.72 13.34
N GLU A 2 -0.52 19.89 13.35
CA GLU A 2 -0.26 18.44 13.24
C GLU A 2 -0.18 18.02 11.80
N ASN A 3 0.88 17.29 11.48
CA ASN A 3 0.94 16.60 10.21
C ASN A 3 0.28 15.25 10.38
N LYS A 4 -0.97 15.15 9.96
CA LYS A 4 -1.63 13.85 9.96
C LYS A 4 -1.20 13.10 8.73
N ARG A 5 -0.53 11.98 8.97
CA ARG A 5 -0.21 11.09 7.89
C ARG A 5 -1.50 10.38 7.47
N VAL A 6 -1.84 10.49 6.20
CA VAL A 6 -3.04 9.85 5.65
C VAL A 6 -2.71 8.85 4.55
N CYS A 7 -1.44 8.68 4.24
CA CYS A 7 -1.01 7.75 3.21
C CYS A 7 0.24 6.98 3.61
N ASN A 8 0.35 5.78 3.06
CA ASN A 8 1.55 4.98 3.14
C ASN A 8 2.54 5.48 2.10
N THR A 9 3.83 5.44 2.44
CA THR A 9 4.90 5.78 1.51
C THR A 9 5.87 4.62 1.45
N PHE A 10 6.12 4.14 0.24
CA PHE A 10 7.04 3.02 0.00
C PHE A 10 8.10 3.42 -0.99
N GLU A 11 9.25 2.77 -0.90
CA GLU A 11 10.27 2.90 -1.93
C GLU A 11 10.06 1.77 -2.94
N GLY A 12 10.17 2.10 -4.21
CA GLY A 12 9.96 1.12 -5.26
C GLY A 12 10.78 1.43 -6.51
N GLU A 13 10.54 0.64 -7.52
CA GLU A 13 11.19 0.78 -8.81
C GLU A 13 10.14 0.63 -9.90
N LEU A 14 10.17 1.54 -10.87
CA LEU A 14 9.26 1.47 -12.00
C LEU A 14 9.76 0.40 -12.95
N THR A 15 8.95 -0.65 -13.19
CA THR A 15 9.35 -1.75 -14.05
C THR A 15 9.07 -1.46 -15.52
N ASP A 16 7.93 -0.81 -15.78
CA ASP A 16 7.60 -0.29 -17.10
C ASP A 16 6.60 0.86 -16.95
N GLY A 17 6.07 1.35 -18.04
CA GLY A 17 5.18 2.53 -18.03
C GLY A 17 3.87 2.33 -17.25
N THR A 18 3.51 1.12 -16.90
CA THR A 18 2.25 0.81 -16.24
C THR A 18 2.39 -0.11 -15.03
N HIS A 19 3.62 -0.41 -14.61
CA HIS A 19 3.87 -1.29 -13.46
C HIS A 19 4.97 -0.75 -12.58
N VAL A 20 4.81 -0.93 -11.28
CA VAL A 20 5.78 -0.52 -10.28
C VAL A 20 5.99 -1.66 -9.29
N GLU A 21 7.24 -1.88 -8.90
CA GLU A 21 7.58 -2.90 -7.91
C GLU A 21 7.81 -2.23 -6.56
N PHE A 22 7.11 -2.69 -5.54
CA PHE A 22 7.35 -2.30 -4.16
C PHE A 22 6.79 -3.40 -3.25
N LEU A 23 7.25 -3.46 -2.02
CA LEU A 23 6.86 -4.49 -1.05
C LEU A 23 7.10 -5.91 -1.58
N GLY A 24 8.11 -6.08 -2.45
CA GLY A 24 8.42 -7.37 -3.01
C GLY A 24 7.47 -7.87 -4.09
N CYS A 25 6.54 -7.04 -4.52
CA CYS A 25 5.53 -7.41 -5.51
C CYS A 25 5.45 -6.37 -6.61
N THR A 26 4.98 -6.78 -7.79
CA THR A 26 4.75 -5.87 -8.90
C THR A 26 3.27 -5.52 -8.93
N PHE A 27 2.99 -4.22 -8.93
CA PHE A 27 1.63 -3.70 -8.97
C PHE A 27 1.40 -2.96 -10.27
N GLU A 28 0.19 -3.09 -10.81
CA GLU A 28 -0.23 -2.27 -11.94
C GLU A 28 -0.54 -0.85 -11.43
N CYS A 29 -0.08 0.16 -12.16
CA CYS A 29 -0.38 1.55 -11.85
C CYS A 29 -0.86 2.26 -13.12
N LEU A 30 -1.36 3.48 -12.96
CA LEU A 30 -1.73 4.28 -14.11
C LEU A 30 -0.47 4.61 -14.93
N PRO A 31 -0.60 4.82 -16.24
CA PRO A 31 0.57 5.09 -17.09
C PRO A 31 1.39 6.25 -16.56
N VAL A 32 2.71 6.04 -16.51
CA VAL A 32 3.67 7.04 -16.05
C VAL A 32 4.54 7.42 -17.23
N ALA A 33 4.35 8.63 -17.76
CA ALA A 33 5.05 9.08 -18.97
C ALA A 33 6.37 9.78 -18.69
N ASP A 34 6.51 10.36 -17.49
CA ASP A 34 7.63 11.24 -17.18
C ASP A 34 8.80 10.53 -16.49
N ILE A 35 8.65 9.25 -16.21
CA ILE A 35 9.65 8.47 -15.47
C ILE A 35 10.07 7.28 -16.33
N GLU A 36 11.36 7.08 -16.46
CA GLU A 36 11.88 5.96 -17.24
C GLU A 36 11.80 4.65 -16.47
N PRO A 37 11.54 3.53 -17.15
CA PRO A 37 11.61 2.21 -16.53
C PRO A 37 12.97 1.97 -15.89
N GLY A 38 12.97 1.34 -14.72
CA GLY A 38 14.19 1.11 -13.96
C GLY A 38 14.52 2.22 -12.97
N ALA A 39 13.80 3.33 -13.01
CA ALA A 39 14.05 4.44 -12.10
C ALA A 39 13.50 4.13 -10.70
N LYS A 40 14.20 4.64 -9.70
CA LYS A 40 13.72 4.55 -8.32
C LYS A 40 12.60 5.54 -8.11
N VAL A 41 11.53 5.09 -7.49
CA VAL A 41 10.34 5.90 -7.29
C VAL A 41 9.87 5.83 -5.85
N LYS A 42 9.11 6.83 -5.47
CA LYS A 42 8.35 6.84 -4.22
C LYS A 42 6.92 6.50 -4.58
N VAL A 43 6.35 5.55 -3.86
CA VAL A 43 4.97 5.12 -4.05
C VAL A 43 4.15 5.57 -2.85
N GLN A 44 3.05 6.25 -3.10
CA GLN A 44 2.13 6.70 -2.04
C GLN A 44 0.75 6.14 -2.29
N VAL A 45 0.16 5.57 -1.24
CA VAL A 45 -1.20 5.01 -1.29
C VAL A 45 -1.92 5.45 -0.02
N ASP A 46 -3.08 6.08 -0.19
CA ASP A 46 -3.88 6.53 0.94
C ASP A 46 -4.31 5.34 1.80
N PHE A 47 -4.37 5.53 3.11
CA PHE A 47 -4.78 4.47 4.04
C PHE A 47 -6.14 3.87 3.67
N LYS A 48 -7.06 4.71 3.21
CA LYS A 48 -8.41 4.28 2.84
C LYS A 48 -8.47 3.51 1.52
N ASP A 49 -7.42 3.55 0.73
CA ASP A 49 -7.38 2.92 -0.59
C ASP A 49 -6.73 1.55 -0.58
N ILE A 50 -6.27 1.11 0.57
CA ILE A 50 -5.78 -0.26 0.73
C ILE A 50 -6.97 -1.17 0.92
N ILE A 51 -7.04 -2.23 0.13
CA ILE A 51 -8.16 -3.18 0.18
C ILE A 51 -7.71 -4.46 0.86
N LEU A 52 -8.40 -4.84 1.93
CA LEU A 52 -8.13 -6.09 2.64
C LEU A 52 -9.18 -7.12 2.24
N GLN A 53 -8.74 -8.36 2.02
CA GLN A 53 -9.59 -9.46 1.58
C GLN A 53 -9.40 -10.65 2.49
N ASP A 54 -10.50 -11.37 2.79
CA ASP A 54 -10.48 -12.56 3.62
C ASP A 54 -9.62 -13.66 3.00
N ASN A 55 -9.66 -13.74 1.68
CA ASN A 55 -8.91 -14.75 0.97
C ASN A 55 -7.58 -14.16 0.51
N GLU A 56 -6.49 -14.67 1.06
CA GLU A 56 -5.16 -14.18 0.70
C GLU A 56 -4.84 -14.34 -0.78
N GLU A 57 -5.47 -15.31 -1.45
CA GLU A 57 -5.25 -15.54 -2.88
C GLU A 57 -5.81 -14.43 -3.75
N ASP A 58 -6.77 -13.64 -3.23
CA ASP A 58 -7.37 -12.56 -3.98
C ASP A 58 -6.53 -11.29 -3.93
N GLY A 59 -5.52 -11.24 -3.07
CA GLY A 59 -4.64 -10.08 -2.94
C GLY A 59 -3.35 -10.25 -3.73
N THR A 60 -2.74 -9.12 -4.06
CA THR A 60 -1.41 -9.11 -4.67
C THR A 60 -0.34 -9.45 -3.66
N LEU A 61 -0.58 -9.09 -2.41
CA LEU A 61 0.34 -9.21 -1.30
C LEU A 61 -0.44 -9.76 -0.12
N THR A 62 0.22 -10.38 0.82
CA THR A 62 -0.42 -10.90 2.04
C THR A 62 0.23 -10.29 3.28
N GLY A 63 -0.51 -10.33 4.37
CA GLY A 63 0.00 -9.83 5.64
C GLY A 63 -0.90 -10.23 6.80
N ASP A 64 -0.47 -9.84 8.00
CA ASP A 64 -1.20 -10.13 9.25
C ASP A 64 -1.62 -8.85 9.93
N VAL A 65 -2.86 -8.81 10.39
CA VAL A 65 -3.37 -7.66 11.17
C VAL A 65 -2.71 -7.71 12.55
N ARG A 66 -1.99 -6.64 12.89
CA ARG A 66 -1.23 -6.58 14.14
C ARG A 66 -1.87 -5.68 15.18
N PHE A 67 -2.31 -4.50 14.77
CA PHE A 67 -2.90 -3.53 15.67
C PHE A 67 -4.18 -2.97 15.07
N ILE A 68 -5.15 -2.72 15.94
CA ILE A 68 -6.45 -2.20 15.55
C ILE A 68 -6.76 -1.03 16.48
N LEU A 69 -7.04 0.13 15.89
CA LEU A 69 -7.40 1.32 16.64
C LEU A 69 -8.71 1.88 16.09
N TYR A 70 -9.72 1.98 16.95
CA TYR A 70 -11.00 2.55 16.55
C TYR A 70 -10.93 4.07 16.60
N LYS A 71 -11.28 4.73 15.50
CA LYS A 71 -11.19 6.19 15.36
C LYS A 71 -12.53 6.90 15.52
N GLY A 72 -13.58 6.18 15.90
CA GLY A 72 -14.92 6.75 16.09
C GLY A 72 -15.88 6.48 14.94
N ASP A 73 -15.39 6.48 13.72
CA ASP A 73 -16.19 6.21 12.51
C ASP A 73 -15.56 5.14 11.62
N HIS A 74 -14.34 4.73 11.93
CA HIS A 74 -13.64 3.71 11.16
C HIS A 74 -12.54 3.10 12.02
N TYR A 75 -11.91 2.06 11.51
CA TYR A 75 -10.78 1.40 12.16
C TYR A 75 -9.49 1.75 11.42
N HIS A 76 -8.46 2.02 12.19
CA HIS A 76 -7.10 2.19 11.67
C HIS A 76 -6.32 0.94 12.03
N LEU A 77 -5.85 0.20 11.02
CA LEU A 77 -5.16 -1.06 11.21
C LEU A 77 -3.69 -0.92 10.85
N THR A 78 -2.86 -1.64 11.59
CA THR A 78 -1.48 -1.87 11.17
C THR A 78 -1.39 -3.30 10.70
N VAL A 79 -1.04 -3.49 9.44
CA VAL A 79 -0.90 -4.80 8.82
C VAL A 79 0.57 -5.04 8.53
N SER A 80 1.12 -6.11 9.11
CA SER A 80 2.51 -6.48 8.85
C SER A 80 2.53 -7.33 7.59
N SER A 81 3.13 -6.80 6.52
CA SER A 81 3.20 -7.53 5.27
C SER A 81 4.19 -8.68 5.36
N ASP A 82 3.98 -9.70 4.52
CA ASP A 82 4.91 -10.84 4.46
C ASP A 82 6.30 -10.42 3.99
N TRP A 83 6.42 -9.25 3.38
CA TRP A 83 7.70 -8.67 2.99
C TRP A 83 8.47 -8.09 4.18
N GLY A 84 7.77 -7.82 5.29
CA GLY A 84 8.40 -7.31 6.51
C GLY A 84 8.12 -5.82 6.80
N GLU A 85 7.42 -5.14 5.93
CA GLU A 85 7.05 -3.73 6.15
C GLU A 85 5.62 -3.63 6.67
N ASP A 86 5.37 -2.62 7.50
CA ASP A 86 4.04 -2.33 8.01
C ASP A 86 3.27 -1.49 7.01
N ILE A 87 2.01 -1.85 6.82
CA ILE A 87 1.08 -1.12 5.96
C ILE A 87 -0.06 -0.63 6.84
N PHE A 88 -0.40 0.65 6.71
CA PHE A 88 -1.49 1.24 7.48
C PHE A 88 -2.75 1.32 6.62
N VAL A 89 -3.88 0.93 7.22
CA VAL A 89 -5.14 0.78 6.50
C VAL A 89 -6.26 1.42 7.31
N ASP A 90 -7.07 2.26 6.65
CA ASP A 90 -8.31 2.77 7.23
C ASP A 90 -9.48 2.03 6.58
N THR A 91 -10.30 1.39 7.38
CA THR A 91 -11.42 0.60 6.88
C THR A 91 -12.60 0.63 7.84
N ASN A 92 -13.79 0.46 7.29
CA ASN A 92 -15.01 0.29 8.09
C ASN A 92 -15.28 -1.18 8.41
N ASP A 93 -14.52 -2.08 7.80
CA ASP A 93 -14.67 -3.51 8.05
C ASP A 93 -14.05 -3.90 9.38
N VAL A 94 -14.65 -4.90 10.01
CA VAL A 94 -14.14 -5.42 11.29
C VAL A 94 -13.17 -6.56 11.02
N TRP A 95 -11.95 -6.39 11.49
CA TRP A 95 -10.90 -7.41 11.41
C TRP A 95 -10.41 -7.72 12.82
N ASP A 96 -9.84 -8.89 13.00
CA ASP A 96 -9.30 -9.31 14.29
C ASP A 96 -7.77 -9.26 14.24
N ASN A 97 -7.19 -8.98 15.40
CA ASN A 97 -5.74 -9.04 15.56
C ASN A 97 -5.26 -10.45 15.27
N GLY A 98 -4.31 -10.59 14.37
CA GLY A 98 -3.80 -11.88 13.95
C GLY A 98 -4.44 -12.44 12.68
N ASP A 99 -5.46 -11.77 12.14
CA ASP A 99 -6.06 -12.21 10.88
C ASP A 99 -5.02 -12.13 9.76
N HIS A 100 -4.95 -13.19 8.97
CA HIS A 100 -4.12 -13.21 7.77
C HIS A 100 -4.97 -12.79 6.58
N VAL A 101 -4.54 -11.74 5.88
CA VAL A 101 -5.35 -11.08 4.86
C VAL A 101 -4.59 -10.95 3.54
N GLY A 102 -5.36 -10.90 2.45
CA GLY A 102 -4.84 -10.47 1.16
C GLY A 102 -4.92 -8.96 1.07
N ILE A 103 -3.95 -8.36 0.42
CA ILE A 103 -3.85 -6.91 0.28
C ILE A 103 -3.86 -6.57 -1.20
N SER A 104 -4.78 -5.70 -1.61
CA SER A 104 -4.91 -5.26 -2.99
C SER A 104 -4.92 -3.74 -3.03
N ILE A 105 -4.39 -3.19 -4.12
CA ILE A 105 -4.36 -1.76 -4.36
C ILE A 105 -4.75 -1.53 -5.81
N LEU A 106 -5.76 -0.70 -6.04
CA LEU A 106 -6.19 -0.38 -7.40
C LEU A 106 -5.15 0.50 -8.10
N PRO A 107 -4.96 0.34 -9.42
CA PRO A 107 -3.96 1.14 -10.15
C PRO A 107 -4.11 2.63 -9.96
N GLU A 108 -5.35 3.14 -9.95
CA GLU A 108 -5.61 4.57 -9.78
C GLU A 108 -5.29 5.08 -8.38
N SER A 109 -5.11 4.19 -7.43
CA SER A 109 -4.78 4.55 -6.05
C SER A 109 -3.29 4.62 -5.79
N ILE A 110 -2.47 4.19 -6.74
CA ILE A 110 -1.02 4.17 -6.61
C ILE A 110 -0.45 5.45 -7.21
N LYS A 111 0.16 6.28 -6.36
CA LYS A 111 0.80 7.52 -6.81
C LYS A 111 2.29 7.30 -6.88
N VAL A 112 2.85 7.49 -8.06
CA VAL A 112 4.27 7.24 -8.32
C VAL A 112 4.98 8.57 -8.55
N THR A 113 6.04 8.82 -7.79
CA THR A 113 6.85 10.03 -7.91
C THR A 113 8.30 9.62 -8.04
N GLN A 114 9.01 10.24 -8.97
CA GLN A 114 10.43 9.94 -9.15
C GLN A 114 11.23 10.46 -7.97
N VAL A 115 12.15 9.63 -7.48
CA VAL A 115 13.09 10.04 -6.44
C VAL A 115 14.21 10.81 -7.12
N VAL A 116 14.39 12.05 -6.69
CA VAL A 116 15.47 12.90 -7.18
C VAL A 116 16.61 12.82 -6.20
N GLU A 117 17.72 12.26 -6.65
CA GLU A 117 18.94 12.23 -5.85
C GLU A 117 19.80 13.42 -6.26
N SER A 118 20.19 14.18 -5.27
CA SER A 118 21.08 15.31 -5.49
C SER A 118 22.47 15.01 -5.03
#